data_9456388b9778c1ad0f8dc495d987fb8e
#
_entry.id   9456388b9778c1ad0f8dc495d987fb8e
#
_cell.length_a   1.000
_cell.length_b   1.000
_cell.length_c   1.000
_cell.angle_alpha   90.00
_cell.angle_beta   90.00
_cell.angle_gamma   90.00
#
_symmetry.space_group_name_H-M   'P 1'
#
loop_
_entity.id
_entity.type
_entity.pdbx_description
1 polymer ?
#
loop_
_entity_poly.entity_id
_entity_poly.type
_entity_poly.pdbx_seq_one_letter_code
_entity_poly.pdbx_strand_id
1 'polypeptide(L)'
;MNDAVMSSSSIEQAMLTLGENARRASRAMMRANSAAKNQALLAMADALAANQDELLAANAKDVAAARANGLEAALLDRLTLSEKTLAHMAEGLRQIAALPDPIGSVTATTVRPNGMRVAQMRVPLGVIGIIYESRPNVTIDAAALCLKSGNAAILRGGSEALHSNVALGRIVQLGLAAAGLPQDAVQVVATACLLYTSDAADERSSV
;
A
#
# COMPACT_ATOMS: atom_id res chain seq x y z
N MET A 1 -20.75 -9.06 18.67
CA MET A 1 -21.07 -10.34 17.97
C MET A 1 -19.77 -10.85 17.37
N ASN A 2 -19.27 -11.90 17.95
CA ASN A 2 -18.08 -12.71 17.60
C ASN A 2 -16.97 -12.04 16.76
N ASP A 3 -16.12 -11.27 17.44
CA ASP A 3 -14.70 -11.22 17.08
C ASP A 3 -14.11 -12.57 17.48
N ALA A 4 -14.06 -13.49 16.52
CA ALA A 4 -13.33 -14.73 16.70
C ALA A 4 -11.87 -14.33 16.94
N VAL A 5 -11.40 -14.46 18.18
CA VAL A 5 -9.99 -14.36 18.54
C VAL A 5 -9.26 -15.40 17.71
N MET A 6 -8.69 -14.98 16.59
CA MET A 6 -7.86 -15.86 15.77
C MET A 6 -6.74 -16.36 16.65
N SER A 7 -6.50 -17.68 16.66
CA SER A 7 -5.39 -18.25 17.40
C SER A 7 -4.07 -17.71 16.86
N SER A 8 -3.04 -17.59 17.69
CA SER A 8 -1.71 -17.11 17.29
C SER A 8 -1.20 -17.85 16.04
N SER A 9 -1.41 -19.16 15.95
CA SER A 9 -1.04 -19.98 14.79
C SER A 9 -1.81 -19.61 13.51
N SER A 10 -3.05 -19.15 13.61
CA SER A 10 -3.84 -18.73 12.44
C SER A 10 -3.39 -17.37 11.90
N ILE A 11 -2.94 -16.47 12.78
CA ILE A 11 -2.38 -15.16 12.40
C ILE A 11 -1.03 -15.36 11.71
N GLU A 12 -0.16 -16.20 12.26
CA GLU A 12 1.13 -16.52 11.67
C GLU A 12 0.97 -17.11 10.27
N GLN A 13 0.06 -18.05 10.09
CA GLN A 13 -0.22 -18.64 8.79
C GLN A 13 -0.77 -17.61 7.80
N ALA A 14 -1.64 -16.70 8.24
CA ALA A 14 -2.14 -15.62 7.41
C ALA A 14 -1.02 -14.67 6.95
N MET A 15 -0.10 -14.32 7.84
CA MET A 15 1.05 -13.46 7.52
C MET A 15 2.03 -14.14 6.57
N LEU A 16 2.31 -15.42 6.76
CA LEU A 16 3.13 -16.22 5.82
C LEU A 16 2.49 -16.23 4.42
N THR A 17 1.20 -16.46 4.34
CA THR A 17 0.45 -16.47 3.07
C THR A 17 0.50 -15.09 2.39
N LEU A 18 0.32 -14.00 3.14
CA LEU A 18 0.48 -12.64 2.62
C LEU A 18 1.89 -12.41 2.04
N GLY A 19 2.91 -12.85 2.76
CA GLY A 19 4.31 -12.73 2.34
C GLY A 19 4.62 -13.52 1.06
N GLU A 20 4.12 -14.76 0.96
CA GLU A 20 4.28 -15.61 -0.22
C GLU A 20 3.57 -15.01 -1.45
N ASN A 21 2.34 -14.54 -1.26
CA ASN A 21 1.55 -13.87 -2.31
C ASN A 21 2.27 -12.61 -2.79
N ALA A 22 2.72 -11.75 -1.89
CA ALA A 22 3.47 -10.55 -2.22
C ALA A 22 4.76 -10.88 -2.99
N ARG A 23 5.51 -11.91 -2.56
CA ARG A 23 6.74 -12.34 -3.23
C ARG A 23 6.46 -12.88 -4.64
N ARG A 24 5.37 -13.61 -4.83
CA ARG A 24 4.93 -14.06 -6.15
C ARG A 24 4.55 -12.88 -7.03
N ALA A 25 3.74 -11.96 -6.52
CA ALA A 25 3.29 -10.77 -7.22
C ALA A 25 4.46 -9.84 -7.58
N SER A 26 5.46 -9.67 -6.70
CA SER A 26 6.62 -8.81 -6.96
C SER A 26 7.41 -9.22 -8.20
N ARG A 27 7.50 -10.54 -8.49
CA ARG A 27 8.15 -11.04 -9.71
C ARG A 27 7.41 -10.62 -10.99
N ALA A 28 6.08 -10.54 -10.94
CA ALA A 28 5.29 -10.02 -12.05
C ALA A 28 5.44 -8.49 -12.16
N MET A 29 5.43 -7.78 -11.03
CA MET A 29 5.62 -6.33 -10.99
C MET A 29 6.98 -5.89 -11.56
N MET A 30 8.05 -6.62 -11.31
CA MET A 30 9.37 -6.36 -11.88
C MET A 30 9.37 -6.39 -13.42
N ARG A 31 8.44 -7.11 -14.03
CA ARG A 31 8.31 -7.23 -15.50
C ARG A 31 7.24 -6.32 -16.08
N ALA A 32 6.45 -5.65 -15.22
CA ALA A 32 5.40 -4.76 -15.65
C ALA A 32 5.99 -3.53 -16.36
N ASN A 33 5.48 -3.22 -17.54
CA ASN A 33 5.88 -2.02 -18.26
C ASN A 33 5.22 -0.75 -17.67
N SER A 34 5.76 0.40 -18.01
CA SER A 34 5.27 1.69 -17.52
C SER A 34 3.81 1.94 -17.90
N ALA A 35 3.36 1.47 -19.07
CA ALA A 35 1.98 1.64 -19.51
C ALA A 35 0.99 0.92 -18.59
N ALA A 36 1.25 -0.35 -18.25
CA ALA A 36 0.41 -1.11 -17.33
C ALA A 36 0.38 -0.49 -15.93
N LYS A 37 1.53 -0.05 -15.40
CA LYS A 37 1.61 0.64 -14.11
C LYS A 37 0.80 1.94 -14.11
N ASN A 38 0.92 2.74 -15.16
CA ASN A 38 0.18 4.00 -15.31
C ASN A 38 -1.33 3.74 -15.46
N GLN A 39 -1.71 2.73 -16.24
CA GLN A 39 -3.11 2.33 -16.39
C GLN A 39 -3.73 1.93 -15.04
N ALA A 40 -3.01 1.15 -14.22
CA ALA A 40 -3.48 0.80 -12.89
C ALA A 40 -3.72 2.03 -12.01
N LEU A 41 -2.77 2.98 -11.99
CA LEU A 41 -2.88 4.21 -11.22
C LEU A 41 -4.07 5.08 -11.67
N LEU A 42 -4.28 5.23 -12.97
CA LEU A 42 -5.42 5.97 -13.52
C LEU A 42 -6.75 5.28 -13.20
N ALA A 43 -6.80 3.95 -13.34
CA ALA A 43 -7.99 3.17 -12.96
C ALA A 43 -8.30 3.26 -11.46
N MET A 44 -7.28 3.32 -10.58
CA MET A 44 -7.48 3.60 -9.15
C MET A 44 -8.08 4.99 -8.92
N ALA A 45 -7.61 6.03 -9.65
CA ALA A 45 -8.13 7.38 -9.53
C ALA A 45 -9.62 7.45 -9.92
N ASP A 46 -10.00 6.77 -10.99
CA ASP A 46 -11.38 6.69 -11.43
C ASP A 46 -12.25 5.86 -10.47
N ALA A 47 -11.71 4.76 -9.93
CA ALA A 47 -12.39 3.95 -8.94
C ALA A 47 -12.62 4.70 -7.62
N LEU A 48 -11.71 5.57 -7.17
CA LEU A 48 -11.93 6.44 -6.00
C LEU A 48 -13.15 7.34 -6.20
N ALA A 49 -13.30 7.95 -7.37
CA ALA A 49 -14.43 8.80 -7.69
C ALA A 49 -15.75 8.01 -7.79
N ALA A 50 -15.70 6.83 -8.41
CA ALA A 50 -16.88 5.99 -8.61
C ALA A 50 -17.41 5.34 -7.31
N ASN A 51 -16.55 5.15 -6.29
CA ASN A 51 -16.91 4.49 -5.02
C ASN A 51 -16.87 5.46 -3.82
N GLN A 52 -17.02 6.77 -4.06
CA GLN A 52 -16.91 7.79 -3.03
C GLN A 52 -17.83 7.54 -1.84
N ASP A 53 -19.09 7.22 -2.08
CA ASP A 53 -20.10 6.99 -1.03
C ASP A 53 -19.73 5.80 -0.14
N GLU A 54 -19.25 4.69 -0.74
CA GLU A 54 -18.80 3.50 0.01
C GLU A 54 -17.59 3.83 0.89
N LEU A 55 -16.63 4.58 0.36
CA LEU A 55 -15.44 5.00 1.09
C LEU A 55 -15.77 5.91 2.27
N LEU A 56 -16.64 6.89 2.07
CA LEU A 56 -17.11 7.79 3.14
C LEU A 56 -17.91 7.03 4.19
N ALA A 57 -18.76 6.08 3.79
CA ALA A 57 -19.51 5.23 4.73
C ALA A 57 -18.58 4.31 5.55
N ALA A 58 -17.53 3.76 4.94
CA ALA A 58 -16.52 2.98 5.67
C ALA A 58 -15.76 3.85 6.68
N ASN A 59 -15.36 5.04 6.27
CA ASN A 59 -14.66 5.99 7.14
C ASN A 59 -15.55 6.49 8.30
N ALA A 60 -16.82 6.71 8.06
CA ALA A 60 -17.76 7.11 9.11
C ALA A 60 -17.84 6.08 10.25
N LYS A 61 -17.68 4.78 9.96
CA LYS A 61 -17.62 3.72 10.99
C LYS A 61 -16.36 3.87 11.85
N ASP A 62 -15.21 4.08 11.21
CA ASP A 62 -13.95 4.27 11.92
C ASP A 62 -13.98 5.52 12.80
N VAL A 63 -14.47 6.65 12.26
CA VAL A 63 -14.59 7.91 12.99
C VAL A 63 -15.55 7.79 14.17
N ALA A 64 -16.68 7.09 14.01
CA ALA A 64 -17.64 6.86 15.09
C ALA A 64 -17.03 6.02 16.22
N ALA A 65 -16.34 4.94 15.88
CA ALA A 65 -15.63 4.10 16.85
C ALA A 65 -14.50 4.86 17.56
N ALA A 66 -13.71 5.62 16.82
CA ALA A 66 -12.62 6.43 17.37
C ALA A 66 -13.13 7.50 18.35
N ARG A 67 -14.24 8.16 18.04
CA ARG A 67 -14.89 9.12 18.97
C ARG A 67 -15.39 8.44 20.25
N ALA A 68 -16.03 7.28 20.11
CA ALA A 68 -16.50 6.52 21.26
C ALA A 68 -15.35 6.07 22.18
N ASN A 69 -14.18 5.81 21.61
CA ASN A 69 -12.97 5.43 22.32
C ASN A 69 -12.14 6.64 22.84
N GLY A 70 -12.65 7.87 22.67
CA GLY A 70 -12.00 9.07 23.20
C GLY A 70 -10.73 9.50 22.46
N LEU A 71 -10.62 9.19 21.16
CA LEU A 71 -9.47 9.59 20.35
C LEU A 71 -9.36 11.13 20.31
N GLU A 72 -8.16 11.67 20.44
CA GLU A 72 -7.89 13.09 20.41
C GLU A 72 -8.36 13.76 19.11
N ALA A 73 -8.81 15.03 19.19
CA ALA A 73 -9.37 15.78 18.07
C ALA A 73 -8.41 15.86 16.86
N ALA A 74 -7.10 16.03 17.10
CA ALA A 74 -6.10 16.08 16.05
C ALA A 74 -5.94 14.75 15.30
N LEU A 75 -6.11 13.62 15.99
CA LEU A 75 -6.09 12.29 15.38
C LEU A 75 -7.38 11.97 14.64
N LEU A 76 -8.53 12.44 15.17
CA LEU A 76 -9.83 12.36 14.49
C LEU A 76 -9.83 13.13 13.16
N ASP A 77 -9.24 14.32 13.14
CA ASP A 77 -9.09 15.11 11.92
C ASP A 77 -8.27 14.37 10.86
N ARG A 78 -7.16 13.74 11.28
CA ARG A 78 -6.30 12.95 10.38
C ARG A 78 -6.98 11.67 9.87
N LEU A 79 -7.86 11.07 10.67
CA LEU A 79 -8.62 9.87 10.34
C LEU A 79 -9.75 10.17 9.36
N THR A 80 -10.32 11.39 9.42
CA THR A 80 -11.53 11.74 8.70
C THR A 80 -11.26 11.93 7.21
N LEU A 81 -11.96 11.16 6.39
CA LEU A 81 -12.02 11.35 4.94
C LEU A 81 -13.17 12.29 4.58
N SER A 82 -12.96 13.13 3.58
CA SER A 82 -13.95 14.00 2.96
C SER A 82 -13.90 13.80 1.44
N GLU A 83 -14.93 14.26 0.73
CA GLU A 83 -14.93 14.30 -0.73
C GLU A 83 -13.69 15.01 -1.28
N LYS A 84 -13.30 16.13 -0.65
CA LYS A 84 -12.08 16.87 -1.01
C LYS A 84 -10.82 16.02 -0.83
N THR A 85 -10.73 15.24 0.24
CA THR A 85 -9.59 14.34 0.48
C THR A 85 -9.54 13.23 -0.58
N LEU A 86 -10.67 12.63 -0.91
CA LEU A 86 -10.74 11.60 -1.97
C LEU A 86 -10.37 12.18 -3.35
N ALA A 87 -10.85 13.36 -3.68
CA ALA A 87 -10.46 14.05 -4.91
C ALA A 87 -8.96 14.36 -4.96
N HIS A 88 -8.36 14.75 -3.82
CA HIS A 88 -6.92 14.99 -3.72
C HIS A 88 -6.10 13.71 -3.90
N MET A 89 -6.55 12.58 -3.32
CA MET A 89 -5.93 11.26 -3.54
C MET A 89 -5.98 10.87 -5.02
N ALA A 90 -7.13 11.05 -5.69
CA ALA A 90 -7.28 10.77 -7.12
C ALA A 90 -6.33 11.62 -7.98
N GLU A 91 -6.17 12.89 -7.65
CA GLU A 91 -5.23 13.77 -8.31
C GLU A 91 -3.77 13.33 -8.06
N GLY A 92 -3.43 12.94 -6.84
CA GLY A 92 -2.11 12.38 -6.50
C GLY A 92 -1.76 11.15 -7.34
N LEU A 93 -2.73 10.24 -7.56
CA LEU A 93 -2.56 9.08 -8.42
C LEU A 93 -2.26 9.48 -9.89
N ARG A 94 -2.95 10.50 -10.42
CA ARG A 94 -2.70 11.02 -11.78
C ARG A 94 -1.30 11.65 -11.89
N GLN A 95 -0.90 12.39 -10.87
CA GLN A 95 0.45 12.98 -10.81
C GLN A 95 1.53 11.90 -10.76
N ILE A 96 1.37 10.85 -9.94
CA ILE A 96 2.31 9.72 -9.89
C ILE A 96 2.34 8.97 -11.23
N ALA A 97 1.18 8.79 -11.90
CA ALA A 97 1.13 8.17 -13.22
C ALA A 97 1.94 8.98 -14.25
N ALA A 98 1.92 10.31 -14.17
CA ALA A 98 2.66 11.20 -15.07
C ALA A 98 4.18 11.23 -14.81
N LEU A 99 4.65 10.81 -13.64
CA LEU A 99 6.08 10.76 -13.35
C LEU A 99 6.82 9.80 -14.30
N PRO A 100 8.09 10.07 -14.62
CA PRO A 100 8.94 9.11 -15.32
C PRO A 100 9.04 7.79 -14.53
N ASP A 101 9.06 6.67 -15.25
CA ASP A 101 9.30 5.37 -14.62
C ASP A 101 10.76 5.30 -14.14
N PRO A 102 11.01 5.07 -12.84
CA PRO A 102 12.38 5.01 -12.32
C PRO A 102 13.10 3.73 -12.73
N ILE A 103 12.35 2.66 -13.07
CA ILE A 103 12.92 1.33 -13.31
C ILE A 103 13.57 1.27 -14.70
N GLY A 104 14.77 0.65 -14.74
CA GLY A 104 15.56 0.54 -15.96
C GLY A 104 16.39 1.79 -16.28
N SER A 105 16.24 2.89 -15.53
CA SER A 105 17.06 4.08 -15.74
C SER A 105 18.51 3.81 -15.36
N VAL A 106 19.43 4.22 -16.25
CA VAL A 106 20.88 4.08 -16.05
C VAL A 106 21.42 5.41 -15.52
N THR A 107 22.06 5.40 -14.35
CA THR A 107 22.52 6.62 -13.67
C THR A 107 23.98 6.93 -13.92
N ALA A 108 24.83 5.93 -14.18
CA ALA A 108 26.25 6.12 -14.47
C ALA A 108 26.75 5.01 -15.38
N THR A 109 27.63 5.37 -16.31
CA THR A 109 28.37 4.40 -17.15
C THR A 109 29.86 4.75 -17.08
N THR A 110 30.69 3.78 -16.71
CA THR A 110 32.15 3.93 -16.65
C THR A 110 32.79 2.90 -17.55
N VAL A 111 33.79 3.33 -18.34
CA VAL A 111 34.60 2.42 -19.14
C VAL A 111 35.86 2.06 -18.33
N ARG A 112 36.13 0.79 -18.15
CA ARG A 112 37.33 0.29 -17.46
C ARG A 112 38.51 0.25 -18.42
N PRO A 113 39.78 0.20 -17.91
CA PRO A 113 40.97 0.16 -18.76
C PRO A 113 41.01 -0.99 -19.77
N ASN A 114 40.35 -2.09 -19.46
CA ASN A 114 40.20 -3.26 -20.35
C ASN A 114 39.05 -3.12 -21.39
N GLY A 115 38.41 -1.93 -21.49
CA GLY A 115 37.31 -1.66 -22.41
C GLY A 115 35.93 -2.11 -21.91
N MET A 116 35.82 -2.76 -20.75
CA MET A 116 34.52 -3.17 -20.18
C MET A 116 33.70 -1.95 -19.75
N ARG A 117 32.41 -1.93 -20.14
CA ARG A 117 31.45 -0.89 -19.74
C ARG A 117 30.64 -1.34 -18.52
N VAL A 118 30.77 -0.62 -17.42
CA VAL A 118 30.02 -0.87 -16.18
C VAL A 118 28.99 0.23 -16.01
N ALA A 119 27.71 -0.13 -15.84
CA ALA A 119 26.61 0.80 -15.65
C ALA A 119 25.82 0.46 -14.39
N GLN A 120 25.26 1.49 -13.73
CA GLN A 120 24.32 1.34 -12.63
C GLN A 120 22.90 1.52 -13.15
N MET A 121 22.07 0.52 -12.99
CA MET A 121 20.65 0.53 -13.38
C MET A 121 19.76 0.40 -12.16
N ARG A 122 18.68 1.19 -12.12
CA ARG A 122 17.66 1.10 -11.07
C ARG A 122 16.77 -0.12 -11.29
N VAL A 123 16.57 -0.90 -10.24
CA VAL A 123 15.71 -2.08 -10.23
C VAL A 123 14.76 -2.02 -9.03
N PRO A 124 13.58 -2.69 -9.06
CA PRO A 124 12.70 -2.78 -7.91
C PRO A 124 13.37 -3.47 -6.72
N LEU A 125 12.98 -3.08 -5.51
CA LEU A 125 13.43 -3.74 -4.26
C LEU A 125 12.79 -5.11 -4.06
N GLY A 126 11.56 -5.30 -4.56
CA GLY A 126 10.81 -6.54 -4.45
C GLY A 126 9.51 -6.36 -3.66
N VAL A 127 9.50 -6.69 -2.38
CA VAL A 127 8.36 -6.51 -1.47
C VAL A 127 8.71 -5.48 -0.41
N ILE A 128 7.83 -4.49 -0.21
CA ILE A 128 7.98 -3.44 0.78
C ILE A 128 6.87 -3.58 1.82
N GLY A 129 7.24 -3.74 3.09
CA GLY A 129 6.31 -3.63 4.22
C GLY A 129 6.24 -2.18 4.69
N ILE A 130 5.02 -1.64 4.85
CA ILE A 130 4.81 -0.26 5.32
C ILE A 130 3.82 -0.29 6.47
N ILE A 131 4.28 0.19 7.63
CA ILE A 131 3.46 0.37 8.84
C ILE A 131 3.23 1.88 8.99
N TYR A 132 1.99 2.28 9.16
CA TYR A 132 1.60 3.68 9.28
C TYR A 132 0.43 3.85 10.25
N GLU A 133 0.27 5.06 10.75
CA GLU A 133 -0.76 5.41 11.73
C GLU A 133 -2.11 5.76 11.08
N SER A 134 -2.94 6.50 11.78
CA SER A 134 -4.34 6.88 11.55
C SER A 134 -4.58 7.80 10.32
N ARG A 135 -3.97 7.51 9.18
CA ARG A 135 -4.13 8.30 7.95
C ARG A 135 -4.53 7.40 6.79
N PRO A 136 -5.83 7.23 6.52
CA PRO A 136 -6.28 6.33 5.44
C PRO A 136 -5.71 6.68 4.06
N ASN A 137 -5.46 7.98 3.76
CA ASN A 137 -4.87 8.41 2.49
C ASN A 137 -3.50 7.78 2.23
N VAL A 138 -2.73 7.46 3.27
CA VAL A 138 -1.40 6.81 3.13
C VAL A 138 -1.52 5.44 2.45
N THR A 139 -2.65 4.74 2.60
CA THR A 139 -2.92 3.48 1.90
C THR A 139 -2.78 3.64 0.38
N ILE A 140 -3.37 4.70 -0.17
CA ILE A 140 -3.32 4.99 -1.61
C ILE A 140 -1.94 5.51 -2.02
N ASP A 141 -1.36 6.44 -1.25
CA ASP A 141 -0.07 7.04 -1.57
C ASP A 141 1.05 5.99 -1.58
N ALA A 142 1.10 5.14 -0.54
CA ALA A 142 2.07 4.07 -0.41
C ALA A 142 1.90 3.01 -1.51
N ALA A 143 0.66 2.58 -1.78
CA ALA A 143 0.35 1.66 -2.87
C ALA A 143 0.83 2.19 -4.21
N ALA A 144 0.51 3.47 -4.52
CA ALA A 144 0.84 4.11 -5.79
C ALA A 144 2.35 4.21 -6.02
N LEU A 145 3.10 4.65 -5.01
CA LEU A 145 4.55 4.80 -5.11
C LEU A 145 5.26 3.44 -5.24
N CYS A 146 4.80 2.42 -4.50
CA CYS A 146 5.31 1.05 -4.63
C CYS A 146 5.02 0.49 -6.02
N LEU A 147 3.79 0.64 -6.50
CA LEU A 147 3.39 0.19 -7.84
C LEU A 147 4.22 0.88 -8.93
N LYS A 148 4.34 2.21 -8.89
CA LYS A 148 5.10 2.98 -9.88
C LYS A 148 6.56 2.56 -9.94
N SER A 149 7.15 2.25 -8.80
CA SER A 149 8.53 1.75 -8.68
C SER A 149 8.66 0.22 -8.87
N GLY A 150 7.62 -0.46 -9.34
CA GLY A 150 7.65 -1.89 -9.70
C GLY A 150 7.74 -2.84 -8.52
N ASN A 151 7.39 -2.39 -7.32
CA ASN A 151 7.41 -3.19 -6.10
C ASN A 151 6.01 -3.72 -5.75
N ALA A 152 5.96 -4.85 -5.06
CA ALA A 152 4.80 -5.24 -4.29
C ALA A 152 4.84 -4.60 -2.90
N ALA A 153 3.67 -4.43 -2.28
CA ALA A 153 3.56 -3.83 -0.96
C ALA A 153 2.62 -4.60 -0.03
N ILE A 154 3.01 -4.70 1.23
CA ILE A 154 2.15 -5.13 2.33
C ILE A 154 1.95 -3.91 3.23
N LEU A 155 0.72 -3.46 3.36
CA LEU A 155 0.33 -2.23 4.03
C LEU A 155 -0.39 -2.55 5.33
N ARG A 156 0.10 -2.01 6.45
CA ARG A 156 -0.51 -2.13 7.76
C ARG A 156 -0.78 -0.74 8.31
N GLY A 157 -2.04 -0.33 8.28
CA GLY A 157 -2.50 0.91 8.91
C GLY A 157 -2.90 0.72 10.37
N GLY A 158 -3.13 1.81 11.09
CA GLY A 158 -3.64 1.81 12.44
C GLY A 158 -4.99 1.09 12.55
N SER A 159 -5.27 0.49 13.71
CA SER A 159 -6.51 -0.24 13.98
C SER A 159 -7.75 0.64 13.93
N GLU A 160 -7.59 1.92 14.23
CA GLU A 160 -8.63 2.95 14.20
C GLU A 160 -9.13 3.30 12.78
N ALA A 161 -8.35 2.92 11.74
CA ALA A 161 -8.68 3.19 10.33
C ALA A 161 -8.98 1.90 9.54
N LEU A 162 -9.32 0.81 10.22
CA LEU A 162 -9.41 -0.52 9.62
C LEU A 162 -10.40 -0.59 8.46
N HIS A 163 -11.63 -0.09 8.64
CA HIS A 163 -12.67 -0.13 7.61
C HIS A 163 -12.27 0.71 6.39
N SER A 164 -11.72 1.91 6.63
CA SER A 164 -11.23 2.80 5.59
C SER A 164 -10.08 2.15 4.80
N ASN A 165 -9.11 1.57 5.49
CA ASN A 165 -7.93 0.95 4.86
C ASN A 165 -8.33 -0.27 4.02
N VAL A 166 -9.27 -1.09 4.48
CA VAL A 166 -9.79 -2.25 3.73
C VAL A 166 -10.56 -1.78 2.49
N ALA A 167 -11.40 -0.75 2.62
CA ALA A 167 -12.15 -0.20 1.49
C ALA A 167 -11.20 0.41 0.44
N LEU A 168 -10.19 1.18 0.85
CA LEU A 168 -9.16 1.72 -0.03
C LEU A 168 -8.30 0.61 -0.67
N GLY A 169 -8.02 -0.45 0.06
CA GLY A 169 -7.34 -1.64 -0.48
C GLY A 169 -8.10 -2.28 -1.64
N ARG A 170 -9.44 -2.31 -1.58
CA ARG A 170 -10.29 -2.77 -2.71
C ARG A 170 -10.15 -1.88 -3.94
N ILE A 171 -10.09 -0.56 -3.75
CA ILE A 171 -9.85 0.39 -4.85
C ILE A 171 -8.52 0.07 -5.55
N VAL A 172 -7.46 -0.19 -4.77
CA VAL A 172 -6.16 -0.57 -5.32
C VAL A 172 -6.27 -1.87 -6.13
N GLN A 173 -6.96 -2.88 -5.60
CA GLN A 173 -7.16 -4.16 -6.30
C GLN A 173 -7.95 -4.00 -7.60
N LEU A 174 -8.98 -3.13 -7.63
CA LEU A 174 -9.71 -2.80 -8.86
C LEU A 174 -8.79 -2.19 -9.92
N GLY A 175 -7.94 -1.25 -9.53
CA GLY A 175 -6.98 -0.63 -10.45
C GLY A 175 -5.96 -1.63 -10.99
N LEU A 176 -5.42 -2.51 -10.15
CA LEU A 176 -4.50 -3.58 -10.54
C LEU A 176 -5.16 -4.53 -11.55
N ALA A 177 -6.39 -4.97 -11.26
CA ALA A 177 -7.15 -5.85 -12.13
C ALA A 177 -7.43 -5.21 -13.51
N ALA A 178 -7.80 -3.94 -13.55
CA ALA A 178 -8.05 -3.19 -14.78
C ALA A 178 -6.82 -3.10 -15.71
N ALA A 179 -5.62 -3.18 -15.13
CA ALA A 179 -4.35 -3.17 -15.87
C ALA A 179 -3.77 -4.57 -16.10
N GLY A 180 -4.47 -5.64 -15.74
CA GLY A 180 -3.98 -7.02 -15.83
C GLY A 180 -2.79 -7.32 -14.93
N LEU A 181 -2.60 -6.53 -13.85
CA LEU A 181 -1.57 -6.73 -12.85
C LEU A 181 -2.08 -7.62 -11.70
N PRO A 182 -1.19 -8.34 -11.00
CA PRO A 182 -1.61 -9.21 -9.91
C PRO A 182 -2.21 -8.39 -8.77
N GLN A 183 -3.40 -8.76 -8.33
CA GLN A 183 -4.08 -8.07 -7.22
C GLN A 183 -3.30 -8.19 -5.90
N ASP A 184 -2.55 -9.28 -5.71
CA ASP A 184 -1.67 -9.49 -4.56
C ASP A 184 -0.43 -8.58 -4.57
N ALA A 185 -0.25 -7.73 -5.61
CA ALA A 185 0.86 -6.77 -5.64
C ALA A 185 0.74 -5.73 -4.52
N VAL A 186 -0.48 -5.43 -4.08
CA VAL A 186 -0.71 -4.58 -2.90
C VAL A 186 -1.73 -5.28 -2.00
N GLN A 187 -1.32 -5.56 -0.79
CA GLN A 187 -2.14 -6.22 0.21
C GLN A 187 -2.26 -5.34 1.45
N VAL A 188 -3.48 -5.16 1.94
CA VAL A 188 -3.76 -4.46 3.19
C VAL A 188 -4.01 -5.49 4.27
N VAL A 189 -3.28 -5.40 5.38
CA VAL A 189 -3.46 -6.28 6.54
C VAL A 189 -4.78 -5.91 7.22
N ALA A 190 -5.75 -6.80 7.14
CA ALA A 190 -7.13 -6.59 7.63
C ALA A 190 -7.33 -7.00 9.10
N THR A 191 -6.25 -7.20 9.87
CA THR A 191 -6.35 -7.58 11.27
C THR A 191 -5.90 -6.45 12.20
N ALA A 192 -6.63 -6.24 13.29
CA ALA A 192 -6.28 -5.30 14.34
C ALA A 192 -5.21 -5.85 15.30
N CYS A 193 -4.80 -7.12 15.16
CA CYS A 193 -3.90 -7.77 16.10
C CYS A 193 -2.47 -7.23 15.97
N LEU A 194 -2.00 -6.58 17.04
CA LEU A 194 -0.67 -5.97 17.15
C LEU A 194 0.42 -6.95 17.61
N LEU A 195 0.05 -8.14 18.10
CA LEU A 195 0.96 -9.05 18.80
C LEU A 195 2.16 -9.53 17.98
N TYR A 196 2.11 -9.43 16.65
CA TYR A 196 3.20 -9.93 15.79
C TYR A 196 4.14 -8.84 15.24
N THR A 197 3.80 -7.56 15.41
CA THR A 197 4.61 -6.46 14.83
C THR A 197 5.47 -5.71 15.84
N SER A 198 5.20 -5.87 17.14
CA SER A 198 5.99 -5.23 18.21
C SER A 198 7.30 -5.96 18.51
N ASP A 199 7.34 -7.28 18.34
CA ASP A 199 8.48 -8.12 18.73
C ASP A 199 9.72 -7.92 17.82
N ALA A 200 9.51 -7.58 16.53
CA ALA A 200 10.61 -7.33 15.61
C ALA A 200 11.34 -5.98 15.84
N ALA A 201 10.73 -5.06 16.60
CA ALA A 201 11.32 -3.76 16.92
C ALA A 201 12.11 -3.78 18.25
N ASP A 202 11.78 -4.70 19.18
CA ASP A 202 12.38 -4.78 20.49
C ASP A 202 13.69 -5.61 20.55
N GLU A 203 13.98 -6.42 19.52
CA GLU A 203 15.23 -7.20 19.49
C GLU A 203 16.51 -6.38 19.23
N ARG A 204 16.44 -5.06 19.12
CA ARG A 204 17.61 -4.19 18.96
C ARG A 204 18.23 -3.67 20.25
N SER A 205 17.81 -4.16 21.41
CA SER A 205 18.32 -3.68 22.71
C SER A 205 19.37 -4.58 23.35
N SER A 206 19.99 -5.49 22.64
CA SER A 206 21.08 -6.31 23.18
C SER A 206 22.26 -6.43 22.21
N VAL A 207 23.07 -5.36 22.12
CA VAL A 207 24.53 -5.42 21.90
C VAL A 207 25.14 -4.24 22.65
#